data_b5c2c28ee41a5b5a50bded5d5f94e510
#
_entry.id   b5c2c28ee41a5b5a50bded5d5f94e510
#
_cell.length_a   1.000
_cell.length_b   1.000
_cell.length_c   1.000
_cell.angle_alpha   90.00
_cell.angle_beta   90.00
_cell.angle_gamma   90.00
#
_symmetry.space_group_name_H-M   'P 1'
#
loop_
_entity.id
_entity.type
_entity.pdbx_description
1 polymer ?
#
loop_
_entity_poly.entity_id
_entity_poly.type
_entity_poly.pdbx_seq_one_letter_code
_entity_poly.pdbx_strand_id
1 'polypeptide(L)'
;MSKFLWINRKRINSEIRDVSRRCKDKKMENLEKMITVRIMQEDVESIFSLMKTERDPVFAMEIIPYYALFIQSCQEYMGEIFIEGTSAEKVKDIRNFIKVYGESFGKSKKRIELVDIEQDEQYSAQLRFDFMKSWNIHLNLGTYWTEDYHVVGNTQMLADFLGIDDIFNPKTGKLQFELGRQMGSFVASIKEGFSQVIDPPEVKRLHTGVSIDYFYDLNTNKNDELFVDNSSKVLNLFFLDLVCNMNFVKHILRPLFDDSNMWVFRVEYIVTYYTYRAIQRLKNYCDNNIDLCIDLGGFTETLSSAKNLFQSKLRNCMMHYGIENQGVISIENIEKPFYGIVETCYNGMD
;
A
#
# COMPACT_ATOMS: atom_id res chain seq x y z
N MET A 1 21.21 5.80 -22.16
CA MET A 1 20.22 4.93 -21.50
C MET A 1 20.78 3.62 -20.93
N SER A 2 21.68 2.90 -21.64
CA SER A 2 22.19 1.59 -21.17
C SER A 2 23.19 1.63 -20.00
N LYS A 3 23.92 2.71 -19.75
CA LYS A 3 24.93 2.81 -18.69
C LYS A 3 24.34 2.89 -17.27
N PHE A 4 23.18 3.52 -17.06
CA PHE A 4 22.55 3.67 -15.73
C PHE A 4 22.03 2.35 -15.16
N LEU A 5 21.39 1.52 -15.98
CA LEU A 5 20.88 0.20 -15.57
C LEU A 5 22.02 -0.75 -15.17
N TRP A 6 23.19 -0.61 -15.78
CA TRP A 6 24.34 -1.54 -15.56
C TRP A 6 25.08 -1.28 -14.25
N ILE A 7 25.18 -0.01 -13.83
CA ILE A 7 25.87 0.39 -12.59
C ILE A 7 25.09 -0.11 -11.36
N ASN A 8 23.77 0.09 -11.36
CA ASN A 8 22.90 -0.31 -10.25
C ASN A 8 22.87 -1.83 -10.07
N ARG A 9 22.84 -2.62 -11.16
CA ARG A 9 22.77 -4.08 -11.10
C ARG A 9 24.01 -4.70 -10.43
N LYS A 10 25.22 -4.24 -10.74
CA LYS A 10 26.45 -4.72 -10.08
C LYS A 10 26.49 -4.39 -8.59
N ARG A 11 26.00 -3.22 -8.23
CA ARG A 11 25.98 -2.74 -6.85
C ARG A 11 24.97 -3.53 -6.00
N ILE A 12 23.75 -3.70 -6.48
CA ILE A 12 22.72 -4.53 -5.83
C ILE A 12 23.25 -5.96 -5.61
N ASN A 13 23.87 -6.57 -6.62
CA ASN A 13 24.43 -7.91 -6.52
C ASN A 13 25.58 -8.01 -5.51
N SER A 14 26.40 -6.95 -5.36
CA SER A 14 27.48 -6.95 -4.35
C SER A 14 26.91 -6.90 -2.93
N GLU A 15 25.90 -6.07 -2.69
CA GLU A 15 25.30 -5.91 -1.37
C GLU A 15 24.52 -7.15 -0.92
N ILE A 16 23.73 -7.75 -1.81
CA ILE A 16 23.05 -9.01 -1.53
C ILE A 16 24.06 -10.12 -1.20
N ARG A 17 25.18 -10.20 -1.92
CA ARG A 17 26.24 -11.15 -1.62
C ARG A 17 26.89 -10.87 -0.25
N ASP A 18 27.12 -9.61 0.09
CA ASP A 18 27.71 -9.24 1.36
C ASP A 18 26.78 -9.50 2.54
N VAL A 19 25.49 -9.20 2.41
CA VAL A 19 24.47 -9.57 3.41
C VAL A 19 24.42 -11.09 3.58
N SER A 20 24.38 -11.84 2.51
CA SER A 20 24.35 -13.32 2.56
C SER A 20 25.65 -13.93 3.12
N ARG A 21 26.81 -13.35 2.85
CA ARG A 21 28.10 -13.79 3.46
C ARG A 21 28.13 -13.50 4.95
N ARG A 22 27.70 -12.31 5.38
CA ARG A 22 27.61 -11.96 6.80
C ARG A 22 26.67 -12.90 7.56
N CYS A 23 25.60 -13.38 6.91
CA CYS A 23 24.70 -14.39 7.48
C CYS A 23 25.36 -15.74 7.70
N LYS A 24 26.38 -16.14 6.93
CA LYS A 24 27.07 -17.45 7.08
C LYS A 24 28.08 -17.49 8.22
N ASP A 25 28.67 -16.37 8.64
CA ASP A 25 29.87 -16.35 9.46
C ASP A 25 29.69 -16.11 10.97
N LYS A 26 28.50 -15.77 11.49
CA LYS A 26 28.27 -15.50 12.92
C LYS A 26 27.03 -16.21 13.49
N LYS A 27 27.24 -16.91 14.58
CA LYS A 27 26.41 -18.01 15.10
C LYS A 27 25.03 -17.72 15.66
N MET A 28 24.55 -16.51 15.87
CA MET A 28 23.18 -16.27 16.39
C MET A 28 22.60 -14.88 16.06
N GLU A 29 23.35 -13.81 16.07
CA GLU A 29 22.97 -12.50 15.53
C GLU A 29 22.51 -12.58 14.05
N ASN A 30 22.82 -13.71 13.44
CA ASN A 30 22.61 -13.98 12.03
C ASN A 30 21.25 -14.61 11.71
N LEU A 31 20.54 -15.22 12.68
CA LEU A 31 19.26 -15.88 12.41
C LEU A 31 18.19 -14.85 12.04
N GLU A 32 18.09 -13.76 12.79
CA GLU A 32 17.13 -12.69 12.52
C GLU A 32 17.40 -12.03 11.17
N LYS A 33 18.67 -11.81 10.84
CA LYS A 33 19.08 -11.31 9.51
C LYS A 33 18.78 -12.31 8.40
N MET A 34 18.97 -13.59 8.63
CA MET A 34 18.61 -14.65 7.69
C MET A 34 17.10 -14.69 7.45
N ILE A 35 16.29 -14.57 8.50
CA ILE A 35 14.83 -14.50 8.39
C ILE A 35 14.44 -13.26 7.58
N THR A 36 15.02 -12.09 7.89
CA THR A 36 14.75 -10.86 7.15
C THR A 36 15.07 -11.03 5.66
N VAL A 37 16.24 -11.56 5.33
CA VAL A 37 16.65 -11.81 3.93
C VAL A 37 15.70 -12.80 3.25
N ARG A 38 15.24 -13.84 3.97
CA ARG A 38 14.28 -14.81 3.42
C ARG A 38 12.91 -14.19 3.14
N ILE A 39 12.41 -13.35 4.03
CA ILE A 39 11.18 -12.58 3.81
C ILE A 39 11.32 -11.66 2.60
N MET A 40 12.44 -10.92 2.50
CA MET A 40 12.70 -10.06 1.33
C MET A 40 12.74 -10.85 0.02
N GLN A 41 13.30 -12.05 0.06
CA GLN A 41 13.35 -12.93 -1.10
C GLN A 41 11.96 -13.41 -1.50
N GLU A 42 11.12 -13.79 -0.54
CA GLU A 42 9.74 -14.19 -0.81
C GLU A 42 8.90 -13.02 -1.33
N ASP A 43 9.06 -11.84 -0.73
CA ASP A 43 8.39 -10.62 -1.19
C ASP A 43 8.74 -10.31 -2.66
N VAL A 44 10.03 -10.36 -3.03
CA VAL A 44 10.44 -10.07 -4.40
C VAL A 44 9.95 -11.11 -5.40
N GLU A 45 9.91 -12.39 -5.03
CA GLU A 45 9.38 -13.45 -5.89
C GLU A 45 7.85 -13.26 -6.10
N SER A 46 7.13 -12.93 -5.04
CA SER A 46 5.69 -12.66 -5.10
C SER A 46 5.38 -11.47 -6.01
N ILE A 47 6.06 -10.33 -5.79
CA ILE A 47 5.91 -9.12 -6.60
C ILE A 47 6.28 -9.39 -8.06
N PHE A 48 7.40 -10.07 -8.31
CA PHE A 48 7.85 -10.38 -9.67
C PHE A 48 6.86 -11.29 -10.40
N SER A 49 6.25 -12.24 -9.68
CA SER A 49 5.21 -13.11 -10.25
C SER A 49 4.00 -12.30 -10.71
N LEU A 50 3.55 -11.31 -9.92
CA LEU A 50 2.46 -10.39 -10.30
C LEU A 50 2.83 -9.54 -11.51
N MET A 51 3.98 -8.88 -11.48
CA MET A 51 4.46 -8.05 -12.60
C MET A 51 4.54 -8.84 -13.91
N LYS A 52 4.75 -10.15 -13.84
CA LYS A 52 4.83 -11.03 -15.00
C LYS A 52 3.46 -11.42 -15.56
N THR A 53 2.46 -11.59 -14.71
CA THR A 53 1.17 -12.21 -15.08
C THR A 53 0.01 -11.23 -15.16
N GLU A 54 -0.03 -10.26 -14.25
CA GLU A 54 -1.16 -9.32 -14.18
C GLU A 54 -1.09 -8.26 -15.28
N ARG A 55 -2.24 -7.98 -15.89
CA ARG A 55 -2.37 -7.05 -17.02
C ARG A 55 -3.49 -6.04 -16.84
N ASP A 56 -4.32 -6.19 -15.82
CA ASP A 56 -5.38 -5.24 -15.53
C ASP A 56 -4.79 -3.87 -15.18
N PRO A 57 -5.21 -2.78 -15.85
CA PRO A 57 -4.63 -1.47 -15.64
C PRO A 57 -4.97 -0.86 -14.27
N VAL A 58 -6.14 -1.16 -13.72
CA VAL A 58 -6.55 -0.68 -12.39
C VAL A 58 -5.74 -1.42 -11.32
N PHE A 59 -5.63 -2.75 -11.44
CA PHE A 59 -4.74 -3.52 -10.58
C PHE A 59 -3.31 -2.98 -10.61
N ALA A 60 -2.79 -2.71 -11.81
CA ALA A 60 -1.43 -2.20 -11.98
C ALA A 60 -1.21 -0.83 -11.32
N MET A 61 -2.26 -0.02 -11.17
CA MET A 61 -2.20 1.25 -10.43
C MET A 61 -2.35 1.03 -8.92
N GLU A 62 -3.36 0.30 -8.50
CA GLU A 62 -3.67 0.07 -7.07
C GLU A 62 -2.57 -0.68 -6.31
N ILE A 63 -1.78 -1.51 -6.98
CA ILE A 63 -0.67 -2.25 -6.37
C ILE A 63 0.60 -1.41 -6.14
N ILE A 64 0.73 -0.26 -6.80
CA ILE A 64 1.94 0.58 -6.77
C ILE A 64 2.38 0.97 -5.34
N PRO A 65 1.49 1.36 -4.41
CA PRO A 65 1.90 1.68 -3.04
C PRO A 65 2.63 0.52 -2.34
N TYR A 66 2.22 -0.71 -2.59
CA TYR A 66 2.81 -1.90 -1.98
C TYR A 66 4.14 -2.28 -2.63
N TYR A 67 4.30 -2.02 -3.93
CA TYR A 67 5.61 -2.11 -4.58
C TYR A 67 6.56 -1.03 -4.06
N ALA A 68 6.08 0.19 -3.88
CA ALA A 68 6.85 1.28 -3.28
C ALA A 68 7.26 0.96 -1.83
N LEU A 69 6.37 0.32 -1.07
CA LEU A 69 6.68 -0.18 0.27
C LEU A 69 7.85 -1.17 0.25
N PHE A 70 7.81 -2.16 -0.64
CA PHE A 70 8.89 -3.15 -0.81
C PHE A 70 10.20 -2.46 -1.17
N ILE A 71 10.20 -1.63 -2.20
CA ILE A 71 11.39 -0.96 -2.72
C ILE A 71 12.04 -0.09 -1.64
N GLN A 72 11.25 0.77 -1.00
CA GLN A 72 11.73 1.67 0.03
C GLN A 72 12.28 0.91 1.26
N SER A 73 11.61 -0.16 1.66
CA SER A 73 12.05 -1.00 2.78
C SER A 73 13.35 -1.72 2.47
N CYS A 74 13.53 -2.21 1.23
CA CYS A 74 14.80 -2.79 0.79
C CYS A 74 15.94 -1.78 0.83
N GLN A 75 15.70 -0.54 0.34
CA GLN A 75 16.70 0.52 0.36
C GLN A 75 17.10 0.90 1.79
N GLU A 76 16.11 1.07 2.67
CA GLU A 76 16.35 1.40 4.08
C GLU A 76 17.13 0.28 4.80
N TYR A 77 16.80 -0.99 4.56
CA TYR A 77 17.46 -2.12 5.19
C TYR A 77 18.89 -2.33 4.68
N MET A 78 19.11 -2.21 3.38
CA MET A 78 20.42 -2.37 2.76
C MET A 78 21.32 -1.14 2.94
N GLY A 79 20.78 -0.01 3.39
CA GLY A 79 21.52 1.23 3.61
C GLY A 79 21.99 1.92 2.32
N GLU A 80 21.36 1.61 1.19
CA GLU A 80 21.71 2.13 -0.12
C GLU A 80 20.52 2.67 -0.89
N ILE A 81 20.79 3.70 -1.70
CA ILE A 81 19.79 4.30 -2.59
C ILE A 81 19.98 3.72 -3.99
N PHE A 82 19.03 2.91 -4.45
CA PHE A 82 19.09 2.25 -5.76
C PHE A 82 18.26 2.96 -6.82
N ILE A 83 17.28 3.77 -6.40
CA ILE A 83 16.50 4.65 -7.27
C ILE A 83 16.90 6.07 -6.90
N GLU A 84 17.40 6.83 -7.87
CA GLU A 84 17.92 8.18 -7.67
C GLU A 84 17.01 9.24 -8.33
N GLY A 85 17.14 10.48 -7.89
CA GLY A 85 16.44 11.63 -8.45
C GLY A 85 14.95 11.67 -8.10
N THR A 86 14.16 12.31 -8.95
CA THR A 86 12.72 12.54 -8.75
C THR A 86 11.90 11.25 -8.56
N SER A 87 12.35 10.14 -9.14
CA SER A 87 11.69 8.84 -8.96
C SER A 87 11.90 8.27 -7.55
N ALA A 88 13.03 8.55 -6.91
CA ALA A 88 13.27 8.13 -5.52
C ALA A 88 12.33 8.88 -4.55
N GLU A 89 12.17 10.18 -4.74
CA GLU A 89 11.23 11.00 -3.97
C GLU A 89 9.80 10.50 -4.16
N LYS A 90 9.37 10.28 -5.40
CA LYS A 90 8.04 9.72 -5.69
C LYS A 90 7.79 8.35 -5.05
N VAL A 91 8.73 7.43 -5.13
CA VAL A 91 8.59 6.10 -4.47
C VAL A 91 8.42 6.26 -2.96
N LYS A 92 9.18 7.15 -2.35
CA LYS A 92 9.05 7.47 -0.91
C LYS A 92 7.70 8.10 -0.59
N ASP A 93 7.21 9.01 -1.41
CA ASP A 93 5.93 9.68 -1.21
C ASP A 93 4.77 8.70 -1.37
N ILE A 94 4.80 7.86 -2.40
CA ILE A 94 3.80 6.81 -2.63
C ILE A 94 3.78 5.83 -1.44
N ARG A 95 4.95 5.39 -0.96
CA ARG A 95 5.03 4.53 0.23
C ARG A 95 4.47 5.24 1.47
N ASN A 96 4.70 6.54 1.62
CA ASN A 96 4.19 7.31 2.74
C ASN A 96 2.67 7.47 2.70
N PHE A 97 2.06 7.40 1.52
CA PHE A 97 0.61 7.43 1.36
C PHE A 97 -0.08 6.35 2.20
N ILE A 98 0.47 5.14 2.29
CA ILE A 98 -0.07 4.05 3.10
C ILE A 98 -0.28 4.47 4.57
N LYS A 99 0.50 5.43 5.09
CA LYS A 99 0.43 5.92 6.48
C LYS A 99 -0.55 7.07 6.67
N VAL A 100 -0.95 7.74 5.60
CA VAL A 100 -1.66 9.03 5.66
C VAL A 100 -2.91 8.95 6.52
N TYR A 101 -3.72 7.94 6.31
CA TYR A 101 -4.96 7.77 7.06
C TYR A 101 -4.73 7.42 8.54
N GLY A 102 -3.61 6.80 8.89
CA GLY A 102 -3.22 6.51 10.28
C GLY A 102 -2.65 7.69 11.04
N GLU A 103 -2.48 8.86 10.40
CA GLU A 103 -2.09 10.12 11.04
C GLU A 103 -3.27 10.77 11.80
N SER A 104 -3.22 12.08 12.09
CA SER A 104 -4.37 12.76 12.67
C SER A 104 -5.49 12.91 11.63
N PHE A 105 -6.76 12.68 12.02
CA PHE A 105 -7.90 12.85 11.11
C PHE A 105 -7.94 14.25 10.49
N GLY A 106 -7.58 15.29 11.23
CA GLY A 106 -7.54 16.66 10.70
C GLY A 106 -6.57 16.86 9.52
N LYS A 107 -5.46 16.08 9.47
CA LYS A 107 -4.55 16.08 8.31
C LYS A 107 -5.15 15.33 7.14
N SER A 108 -5.70 14.14 7.39
CA SER A 108 -6.38 13.34 6.37
C SER A 108 -7.54 14.10 5.75
N LYS A 109 -8.36 14.73 6.60
CA LYS A 109 -9.47 15.62 6.18
C LYS A 109 -9.00 16.68 5.19
N LYS A 110 -7.99 17.48 5.56
CA LYS A 110 -7.47 18.55 4.69
C LYS A 110 -6.94 18.02 3.37
N ARG A 111 -6.31 16.86 3.37
CA ARG A 111 -5.78 16.25 2.15
C ARG A 111 -6.89 15.79 1.23
N ILE A 112 -7.91 15.11 1.75
CA ILE A 112 -9.08 14.67 1.00
C ILE A 112 -9.82 15.88 0.42
N GLU A 113 -10.04 16.92 1.22
CA GLU A 113 -10.68 18.17 0.76
C GLU A 113 -9.91 18.80 -0.41
N LEU A 114 -8.57 18.82 -0.33
CA LEU A 114 -7.74 19.38 -1.39
C LEU A 114 -7.85 18.56 -2.70
N VAL A 115 -7.69 17.25 -2.61
CA VAL A 115 -7.76 16.36 -3.78
C VAL A 115 -9.15 16.39 -4.42
N ASP A 116 -10.20 16.43 -3.60
CA ASP A 116 -11.58 16.52 -4.10
C ASP A 116 -11.82 17.82 -4.87
N ILE A 117 -11.35 18.96 -4.33
CA ILE A 117 -11.45 20.26 -5.00
C ILE A 117 -10.68 20.26 -6.31
N GLU A 118 -9.41 19.84 -6.27
CA GLU A 118 -8.54 19.82 -7.46
C GLU A 118 -9.12 18.92 -8.56
N GLN A 119 -9.64 17.75 -8.20
CA GLN A 119 -10.25 16.85 -9.17
C GLN A 119 -11.57 17.41 -9.71
N ASP A 120 -12.43 17.99 -8.87
CA ASP A 120 -13.67 18.64 -9.29
C ASP A 120 -13.40 19.80 -10.27
N GLU A 121 -12.38 20.63 -10.01
CA GLU A 121 -11.97 21.69 -10.92
C GLU A 121 -11.50 21.15 -12.28
N GLN A 122 -10.73 20.06 -12.29
CA GLN A 122 -10.26 19.43 -13.52
C GLN A 122 -11.40 18.86 -14.37
N TYR A 123 -12.34 18.16 -13.76
CA TYR A 123 -13.52 17.63 -14.45
C TYR A 123 -14.45 18.75 -14.93
N SER A 124 -14.69 19.76 -14.09
CA SER A 124 -15.53 20.90 -14.45
C SER A 124 -14.94 21.71 -15.60
N ALA A 125 -13.58 21.79 -15.70
CA ALA A 125 -12.92 22.47 -16.80
C ALA A 125 -13.16 21.79 -18.17
N GLN A 126 -13.53 20.50 -18.19
CA GLN A 126 -13.88 19.79 -19.42
C GLN A 126 -15.33 20.06 -19.91
N LEU A 127 -16.14 20.70 -19.06
CA LEU A 127 -17.52 21.01 -19.45
C LEU A 127 -17.56 22.07 -20.54
N ARG A 128 -18.38 21.83 -21.56
CA ARG A 128 -18.48 22.68 -22.75
C ARG A 128 -19.08 24.07 -22.45
N PHE A 129 -19.94 24.16 -21.45
CA PHE A 129 -20.68 25.36 -21.14
C PHE A 129 -20.57 25.73 -19.65
N ASP A 130 -20.32 27.00 -19.36
CA ASP A 130 -20.11 27.49 -17.99
C ASP A 130 -21.33 27.33 -17.08
N PHE A 131 -22.58 27.37 -17.65
CA PHE A 131 -23.78 27.15 -16.85
C PHE A 131 -23.87 25.72 -16.29
N MET A 132 -23.26 24.73 -16.94
CA MET A 132 -23.21 23.34 -16.45
C MET A 132 -22.37 23.24 -15.17
N LYS A 133 -21.35 24.08 -15.01
CA LYS A 133 -20.55 24.13 -13.78
C LYS A 133 -21.36 24.59 -12.59
N SER A 134 -22.22 25.63 -12.79
CA SER A 134 -23.06 26.16 -11.70
C SER A 134 -24.17 25.22 -11.24
N TRP A 135 -24.54 24.22 -12.05
CA TRP A 135 -25.54 23.23 -11.71
C TRP A 135 -25.01 22.00 -11.02
N ASN A 136 -23.69 21.90 -10.90
CA ASN A 136 -23.02 20.79 -10.20
C ASN A 136 -23.45 19.40 -10.71
N ILE A 137 -23.65 19.28 -12.02
CA ILE A 137 -24.18 18.07 -12.68
C ILE A 137 -23.11 17.12 -13.19
N HIS A 138 -21.84 17.53 -13.13
CA HIS A 138 -20.73 16.72 -13.61
C HIS A 138 -20.34 15.65 -12.58
N LEU A 139 -19.94 14.53 -13.09
CA LEU A 139 -19.36 13.46 -12.30
C LEU A 139 -17.87 13.77 -12.07
N ASN A 140 -17.37 13.59 -10.87
CA ASN A 140 -16.01 13.99 -10.48
C ASN A 140 -15.25 12.94 -9.67
N LEU A 141 -15.84 11.75 -9.50
CA LEU A 141 -15.22 10.62 -8.82
C LEU A 141 -15.54 9.33 -9.56
N GLY A 142 -14.52 8.69 -10.12
CA GLY A 142 -14.63 7.32 -10.64
C GLY A 142 -14.31 6.30 -9.56
N THR A 143 -15.08 5.23 -9.48
CA THR A 143 -14.86 4.11 -8.56
C THR A 143 -14.71 2.81 -9.32
N TYR A 144 -13.87 1.91 -8.81
CA TYR A 144 -13.52 0.63 -9.40
C TYR A 144 -14.03 -0.51 -8.54
N TRP A 145 -14.69 -1.50 -9.15
CA TRP A 145 -15.40 -2.55 -8.44
C TRP A 145 -15.07 -3.93 -8.99
N THR A 146 -15.09 -4.92 -8.11
CA THR A 146 -15.05 -6.34 -8.50
C THR A 146 -16.43 -6.80 -9.02
N GLU A 147 -16.46 -7.99 -9.65
CA GLU A 147 -17.68 -8.67 -10.07
C GLU A 147 -18.66 -8.88 -8.90
N ASP A 148 -18.14 -9.12 -7.68
CA ASP A 148 -18.95 -9.29 -6.46
C ASP A 148 -19.31 -7.96 -5.78
N TYR A 149 -19.22 -6.84 -6.50
CA TYR A 149 -19.57 -5.50 -6.02
C TYR A 149 -18.78 -4.99 -4.82
N HIS A 150 -17.49 -5.36 -4.71
CA HIS A 150 -16.58 -4.74 -3.76
C HIS A 150 -15.87 -3.57 -4.42
N VAL A 151 -15.99 -2.36 -3.86
CA VAL A 151 -15.21 -1.20 -4.29
C VAL A 151 -13.75 -1.41 -3.87
N VAL A 152 -12.83 -1.32 -4.85
CA VAL A 152 -11.40 -1.63 -4.63
C VAL A 152 -10.46 -0.47 -4.92
N GLY A 153 -10.97 0.63 -5.46
CA GLY A 153 -10.20 1.83 -5.73
C GLY A 153 -11.07 2.98 -6.21
N ASN A 154 -10.50 4.17 -6.25
CA ASN A 154 -11.14 5.35 -6.80
C ASN A 154 -10.13 6.33 -7.40
N THR A 155 -10.59 7.21 -8.30
CA THR A 155 -9.74 8.13 -9.04
C THR A 155 -9.06 9.19 -8.16
N GLN A 156 -9.68 9.63 -7.07
CA GLN A 156 -9.08 10.61 -6.15
C GLN A 156 -7.92 9.98 -5.38
N MET A 157 -8.11 8.77 -4.85
CA MET A 157 -7.06 8.03 -4.17
C MET A 157 -5.88 7.75 -5.11
N LEU A 158 -6.15 7.32 -6.34
CA LEU A 158 -5.11 7.10 -7.36
C LEU A 158 -4.34 8.39 -7.70
N ALA A 159 -5.07 9.50 -7.93
CA ALA A 159 -4.45 10.79 -8.21
C ALA A 159 -3.55 11.25 -7.06
N ASP A 160 -4.02 11.09 -5.82
CA ASP A 160 -3.30 11.50 -4.62
C ASP A 160 -2.00 10.70 -4.43
N PHE A 161 -2.04 9.37 -4.43
CA PHE A 161 -0.81 8.61 -4.17
C PHE A 161 0.17 8.59 -5.35
N LEU A 162 -0.31 8.69 -6.58
CA LEU A 162 0.55 8.83 -7.76
C LEU A 162 1.10 10.26 -7.94
N GLY A 163 0.56 11.23 -7.17
CA GLY A 163 0.91 12.63 -7.29
C GLY A 163 0.58 13.16 -8.69
N ILE A 164 -0.66 12.97 -9.11
CA ILE A 164 -1.17 13.41 -10.40
C ILE A 164 -1.82 14.78 -10.22
N ASP A 165 -1.10 15.84 -10.61
CA ASP A 165 -1.60 17.21 -10.51
C ASP A 165 -2.65 17.54 -11.59
N ASP A 166 -2.63 16.85 -12.73
CA ASP A 166 -3.57 17.03 -13.85
C ASP A 166 -3.82 15.68 -14.53
N ILE A 167 -5.01 15.10 -14.28
CA ILE A 167 -5.43 13.81 -14.82
C ILE A 167 -5.64 13.84 -16.34
N PHE A 168 -5.91 15.00 -16.93
CA PHE A 168 -6.12 15.18 -18.37
C PHE A 168 -4.84 15.52 -19.13
N ASN A 169 -3.71 15.71 -18.44
CA ASN A 169 -2.45 16.02 -19.08
C ASN A 169 -1.79 14.76 -19.67
N PRO A 170 -1.57 14.69 -20.99
CA PRO A 170 -0.96 13.53 -21.64
C PRO A 170 0.46 13.20 -21.11
N LYS A 171 1.16 14.17 -20.53
CA LYS A 171 2.49 13.95 -19.95
C LYS A 171 2.44 13.13 -18.67
N THR A 172 1.32 13.17 -17.95
CA THR A 172 1.12 12.40 -16.71
C THR A 172 1.27 10.91 -16.96
N GLY A 173 0.62 10.35 -17.97
CA GLY A 173 0.76 8.94 -18.32
C GLY A 173 2.20 8.52 -18.64
N LYS A 174 2.97 9.40 -19.31
CA LYS A 174 4.39 9.12 -19.57
C LYS A 174 5.24 9.08 -18.31
N LEU A 175 4.98 9.97 -17.35
CA LEU A 175 5.69 9.99 -16.07
C LEU A 175 5.36 8.73 -15.25
N GLN A 176 4.11 8.31 -15.23
CA GLN A 176 3.68 7.09 -14.52
C GLN A 176 4.27 5.84 -15.16
N PHE A 177 4.29 5.75 -16.49
CA PHE A 177 4.95 4.67 -17.21
C PHE A 177 6.46 4.58 -16.87
N GLU A 178 7.15 5.72 -16.84
CA GLU A 178 8.58 5.75 -16.49
C GLU A 178 8.82 5.33 -15.03
N LEU A 179 7.97 5.76 -14.09
CA LEU A 179 8.01 5.33 -12.71
C LEU A 179 7.83 3.81 -12.60
N GLY A 180 6.79 3.26 -13.21
CA GLY A 180 6.53 1.81 -13.22
C GLY A 180 7.69 1.01 -13.82
N ARG A 181 8.29 1.51 -14.91
CA ARG A 181 9.46 0.90 -15.54
C ARG A 181 10.68 0.87 -14.59
N GLN A 182 10.93 1.94 -13.84
CA GLN A 182 12.04 2.01 -12.88
C GLN A 182 11.80 1.10 -11.70
N MET A 183 10.58 1.08 -11.15
CA MET A 183 10.20 0.17 -10.06
C MET A 183 10.35 -1.30 -10.50
N GLY A 184 9.85 -1.66 -11.68
CA GLY A 184 9.99 -3.00 -12.23
C GLY A 184 11.45 -3.42 -12.46
N SER A 185 12.29 -2.50 -12.94
CA SER A 185 13.73 -2.75 -13.11
C SER A 185 14.42 -2.99 -11.78
N PHE A 186 14.05 -2.25 -10.73
CA PHE A 186 14.58 -2.46 -9.38
C PHE A 186 14.18 -3.84 -8.84
N VAL A 187 12.90 -4.20 -8.91
CA VAL A 187 12.40 -5.51 -8.46
C VAL A 187 13.13 -6.65 -9.17
N ALA A 188 13.27 -6.57 -10.49
CA ALA A 188 13.98 -7.57 -11.29
C ALA A 188 15.45 -7.69 -10.89
N SER A 189 16.12 -6.57 -10.59
CA SER A 189 17.52 -6.56 -10.16
C SER A 189 17.70 -7.18 -8.78
N ILE A 190 16.81 -6.90 -7.83
CA ILE A 190 16.82 -7.53 -6.50
C ILE A 190 16.59 -9.04 -6.61
N LYS A 191 15.58 -9.45 -7.38
CA LYS A 191 15.30 -10.87 -7.64
C LYS A 191 16.54 -11.61 -8.19
N GLU A 192 17.15 -11.06 -9.22
CA GLU A 192 18.35 -11.68 -9.79
C GLU A 192 19.51 -11.76 -8.79
N GLY A 193 19.70 -10.73 -7.99
CA GLY A 193 20.72 -10.72 -6.95
C GLY A 193 20.50 -11.83 -5.92
N PHE A 194 19.27 -12.05 -5.46
CA PHE A 194 18.93 -13.13 -4.55
C PHE A 194 19.11 -14.51 -5.19
N SER A 195 18.67 -14.69 -6.44
CA SER A 195 18.78 -15.97 -7.15
C SER A 195 20.22 -16.47 -7.34
N GLN A 196 21.19 -15.59 -7.27
CA GLN A 196 22.63 -15.96 -7.36
C GLN A 196 23.20 -16.47 -6.04
N VAL A 197 22.51 -16.32 -4.92
CA VAL A 197 23.06 -16.55 -3.58
C VAL A 197 22.27 -17.57 -2.78
N ILE A 198 20.96 -17.59 -2.94
CA ILE A 198 20.03 -18.41 -2.19
C ILE A 198 19.01 -18.98 -3.17
N ASP A 199 18.66 -20.24 -3.02
CA ASP A 199 17.60 -20.85 -3.81
C ASP A 199 16.28 -20.09 -3.58
N PRO A 200 15.59 -19.68 -4.65
CA PRO A 200 14.35 -18.94 -4.54
C PRO A 200 13.28 -19.76 -3.81
N PRO A 201 12.46 -19.12 -2.93
CA PRO A 201 11.30 -19.79 -2.39
C PRO A 201 10.31 -20.12 -3.49
N GLU A 202 9.61 -21.20 -3.36
CA GLU A 202 8.46 -21.49 -4.19
C GLU A 202 7.31 -20.57 -3.76
N VAL A 203 6.90 -19.66 -4.64
CA VAL A 203 5.73 -18.82 -4.43
C VAL A 203 4.56 -19.42 -5.20
N LYS A 204 3.60 -19.92 -4.45
CA LYS A 204 2.43 -20.57 -5.02
C LYS A 204 1.36 -19.54 -5.35
N ARG A 205 1.07 -19.40 -6.65
CA ARG A 205 -0.06 -18.63 -7.16
C ARG A 205 -1.29 -19.55 -7.24
N LEU A 206 -2.41 -19.10 -6.65
CA LEU A 206 -3.70 -19.81 -6.71
C LEU A 206 -4.48 -19.42 -7.96
N HIS A 207 -4.43 -18.14 -8.32
CA HIS A 207 -5.08 -17.61 -9.50
C HIS A 207 -4.12 -16.77 -10.32
N THR A 208 -4.34 -16.75 -11.61
CA THR A 208 -3.64 -15.90 -12.58
C THR A 208 -4.66 -15.04 -13.29
N GLY A 209 -4.46 -13.74 -13.24
CA GLY A 209 -5.36 -12.75 -13.82
C GLY A 209 -6.36 -12.21 -12.82
N VAL A 210 -6.35 -10.89 -12.72
CA VAL A 210 -7.35 -10.09 -12.00
C VAL A 210 -8.18 -9.38 -13.06
N SER A 211 -9.47 -9.28 -12.84
CA SER A 211 -10.33 -8.42 -13.62
C SER A 211 -11.10 -7.50 -12.68
N ILE A 212 -10.97 -6.19 -12.92
CA ILE A 212 -11.74 -5.15 -12.25
C ILE A 212 -12.68 -4.58 -13.30
N ASP A 213 -13.89 -5.13 -13.37
CA ASP A 213 -14.75 -5.03 -14.55
C ASP A 213 -15.75 -3.88 -14.50
N TYR A 214 -16.01 -3.34 -13.32
CA TYR A 214 -17.06 -2.35 -13.15
C TYR A 214 -16.50 -0.99 -12.76
N PHE A 215 -16.97 0.03 -13.48
CA PHE A 215 -16.61 1.42 -13.25
C PHE A 215 -17.89 2.21 -13.04
N TYR A 216 -17.96 2.94 -11.94
CA TYR A 216 -19.05 3.83 -11.64
C TYR A 216 -18.53 5.23 -11.39
N ASP A 217 -19.11 6.20 -12.07
CA ASP A 217 -18.82 7.61 -11.87
C ASP A 217 -19.85 8.23 -10.93
N LEU A 218 -19.37 8.95 -9.94
CA LEU A 218 -20.17 9.60 -8.91
C LEU A 218 -19.97 11.10 -8.93
N ASN A 219 -20.94 11.82 -8.37
CA ASN A 219 -20.84 13.25 -8.08
C ASN A 219 -20.67 13.44 -6.58
N THR A 220 -19.46 13.75 -6.12
CA THR A 220 -19.16 13.93 -4.70
C THR A 220 -19.90 15.10 -4.05
N ASN A 221 -20.48 16.00 -4.86
CA ASN A 221 -21.29 17.11 -4.37
C ASN A 221 -22.75 16.72 -4.05
N LYS A 222 -23.13 15.46 -4.37
CA LYS A 222 -24.40 14.83 -3.98
C LYS A 222 -24.15 13.78 -2.92
N ASN A 223 -24.29 14.16 -1.65
CA ASN A 223 -23.98 13.29 -0.51
C ASN A 223 -24.77 11.97 -0.46
N ASP A 224 -25.93 11.93 -1.05
CA ASP A 224 -26.86 10.78 -1.07
C ASP A 224 -26.32 9.60 -1.91
N GLU A 225 -25.31 9.81 -2.74
CA GLU A 225 -24.68 8.77 -3.58
C GLU A 225 -23.53 8.03 -2.86
N LEU A 226 -23.14 8.47 -1.64
CA LEU A 226 -22.08 7.87 -0.85
C LEU A 226 -22.67 7.10 0.35
N PHE A 227 -21.82 6.58 1.23
CA PHE A 227 -22.16 5.55 2.22
C PHE A 227 -23.18 5.97 3.30
N VAL A 228 -23.29 7.25 3.64
CA VAL A 228 -24.05 7.69 4.81
C VAL A 228 -24.85 8.95 4.50
N ASP A 229 -26.17 8.86 4.66
CA ASP A 229 -27.06 10.00 4.58
C ASP A 229 -26.68 11.07 5.60
N ASN A 230 -26.67 12.34 5.16
CA ASN A 230 -26.39 13.51 6.00
C ASN A 230 -24.99 13.56 6.64
N SER A 231 -24.06 12.70 6.24
CA SER A 231 -22.67 12.82 6.69
C SER A 231 -21.92 13.89 5.89
N SER A 232 -20.81 14.35 6.44
CA SER A 232 -19.92 15.25 5.72
C SER A 232 -19.31 14.50 4.51
N LYS A 233 -19.29 15.16 3.35
CA LYS A 233 -18.65 14.67 2.11
C LYS A 233 -17.25 14.09 2.38
N VAL A 234 -16.45 14.80 3.15
CA VAL A 234 -15.08 14.38 3.50
C VAL A 234 -15.04 13.08 4.29
N LEU A 235 -16.03 12.85 5.15
CA LEU A 235 -16.12 11.60 5.89
C LEU A 235 -16.50 10.44 4.98
N ASN A 236 -17.41 10.65 4.06
CA ASN A 236 -17.76 9.65 3.06
C ASN A 236 -16.54 9.27 2.20
N LEU A 237 -15.77 10.25 1.72
CA LEU A 237 -14.55 10.02 0.98
C LEU A 237 -13.47 9.31 1.82
N PHE A 238 -13.31 9.72 3.08
CA PHE A 238 -12.40 9.05 4.00
C PHE A 238 -12.74 7.57 4.21
N PHE A 239 -14.01 7.25 4.42
CA PHE A 239 -14.43 5.85 4.54
C PHE A 239 -14.32 5.10 3.21
N LEU A 240 -14.61 5.75 2.08
CA LEU A 240 -14.42 5.16 0.77
C LEU A 240 -12.97 4.71 0.56
N ASP A 241 -12.00 5.58 0.85
CA ASP A 241 -10.59 5.25 0.70
C ASP A 241 -10.15 4.10 1.61
N LEU A 242 -10.61 4.08 2.87
CA LEU A 242 -10.33 2.95 3.78
C LEU A 242 -10.92 1.64 3.26
N VAL A 243 -12.17 1.68 2.78
CA VAL A 243 -12.85 0.50 2.23
C VAL A 243 -12.17 0.03 0.95
N CYS A 244 -11.79 0.94 0.05
CA CYS A 244 -11.05 0.60 -1.18
C CYS A 244 -9.75 -0.16 -0.84
N ASN A 245 -8.93 0.39 0.06
CA ASN A 245 -7.68 -0.25 0.46
C ASN A 245 -7.89 -1.64 1.09
N MET A 246 -8.88 -1.77 2.00
CA MET A 246 -9.19 -3.04 2.64
C MET A 246 -9.70 -4.07 1.63
N ASN A 247 -10.63 -3.68 0.78
CA ASN A 247 -11.21 -4.55 -0.23
C ASN A 247 -10.19 -4.96 -1.29
N PHE A 248 -9.30 -4.05 -1.71
CA PHE A 248 -8.22 -4.39 -2.64
C PHE A 248 -7.36 -5.53 -2.08
N VAL A 249 -6.95 -5.42 -0.82
CA VAL A 249 -6.14 -6.46 -0.20
C VAL A 249 -6.93 -7.76 -0.01
N LYS A 250 -8.14 -7.68 0.52
CA LYS A 250 -8.95 -8.85 0.87
C LYS A 250 -9.50 -9.59 -0.34
N HIS A 251 -10.03 -8.87 -1.32
CA HIS A 251 -10.78 -9.45 -2.44
C HIS A 251 -9.97 -9.55 -3.73
N ILE A 252 -8.87 -8.81 -3.86
CA ILE A 252 -8.01 -8.84 -5.05
C ILE A 252 -6.68 -9.51 -4.74
N LEU A 253 -5.92 -9.01 -3.76
CA LEU A 253 -4.54 -9.44 -3.55
C LEU A 253 -4.45 -10.80 -2.86
N ARG A 254 -5.17 -10.99 -1.75
CA ARG A 254 -5.14 -12.23 -0.94
C ARG A 254 -5.52 -13.47 -1.77
N PRO A 255 -6.58 -13.49 -2.59
CA PRO A 255 -6.95 -14.66 -3.38
C PRO A 255 -5.91 -15.09 -4.42
N LEU A 256 -4.99 -14.23 -4.79
CA LEU A 256 -3.96 -14.55 -5.78
C LEU A 256 -2.88 -15.50 -5.27
N PHE A 257 -2.72 -15.63 -3.97
CA PHE A 257 -1.68 -16.44 -3.33
C PHE A 257 -2.28 -17.40 -2.30
N ASP A 258 -1.49 -18.35 -1.85
CA ASP A 258 -1.88 -19.16 -0.72
C ASP A 258 -1.73 -18.39 0.61
N ASP A 259 -2.39 -18.87 1.66
CA ASP A 259 -2.46 -18.21 2.96
C ASP A 259 -1.10 -18.12 3.69
N SER A 260 -0.09 -18.84 3.23
CA SER A 260 1.27 -18.79 3.79
C SER A 260 2.14 -17.68 3.19
N ASN A 261 1.64 -16.94 2.19
CA ASN A 261 2.44 -15.93 1.51
C ASN A 261 2.74 -14.72 2.40
N MET A 262 4.00 -14.55 2.75
CA MET A 262 4.46 -13.52 3.68
C MET A 262 4.33 -12.10 3.14
N TRP A 263 4.44 -11.90 1.83
CA TRP A 263 4.26 -10.56 1.25
C TRP A 263 2.80 -10.10 1.33
N VAL A 264 1.85 -11.00 1.01
CA VAL A 264 0.41 -10.72 1.16
C VAL A 264 0.08 -10.42 2.61
N PHE A 265 0.53 -11.27 3.55
CA PHE A 265 0.36 -11.01 4.97
C PHE A 265 0.93 -9.65 5.38
N ARG A 266 2.12 -9.30 4.91
CA ARG A 266 2.76 -8.01 5.20
C ARG A 266 1.91 -6.83 4.74
N VAL A 267 1.38 -6.89 3.51
CA VAL A 267 0.50 -5.85 2.96
C VAL A 267 -0.80 -5.77 3.76
N GLU A 268 -1.44 -6.90 4.00
CA GLU A 268 -2.69 -7.01 4.76
C GLU A 268 -2.54 -6.45 6.19
N TYR A 269 -1.48 -6.84 6.89
CA TYR A 269 -1.19 -6.33 8.23
C TYR A 269 -1.01 -4.81 8.24
N ILE A 270 -0.27 -4.26 7.28
CA ILE A 270 -0.02 -2.82 7.18
C ILE A 270 -1.31 -2.05 6.89
N VAL A 271 -2.09 -2.50 5.92
CA VAL A 271 -3.35 -1.85 5.55
C VAL A 271 -4.33 -1.89 6.71
N THR A 272 -4.51 -3.05 7.33
CA THR A 272 -5.41 -3.22 8.48
C THR A 272 -4.93 -2.40 9.69
N TYR A 273 -3.62 -2.38 9.96
CA TYR A 273 -3.04 -1.54 11.03
C TYR A 273 -3.35 -0.06 10.83
N TYR A 274 -3.17 0.46 9.61
CA TYR A 274 -3.41 1.89 9.36
C TYR A 274 -4.90 2.21 9.29
N THR A 275 -5.75 1.31 8.82
CA THR A 275 -7.22 1.44 8.92
C THR A 275 -7.68 1.49 10.38
N TYR A 276 -7.18 0.58 11.22
CA TYR A 276 -7.42 0.61 12.67
C TYR A 276 -7.02 1.96 13.27
N ARG A 277 -5.83 2.45 12.96
CA ARG A 277 -5.33 3.73 13.44
C ARG A 277 -6.17 4.90 12.93
N ALA A 278 -6.62 4.84 11.68
CA ALA A 278 -7.47 5.85 11.07
C ALA A 278 -8.80 6.00 11.81
N ILE A 279 -9.48 4.90 12.07
CA ILE A 279 -10.75 4.88 12.80
C ILE A 279 -10.53 5.33 14.27
N GLN A 280 -9.45 4.90 14.91
CA GLN A 280 -9.10 5.36 16.26
C GLN A 280 -8.86 6.88 16.32
N ARG A 281 -8.19 7.44 15.30
CA ARG A 281 -7.94 8.88 15.21
C ARG A 281 -9.21 9.68 14.90
N LEU A 282 -10.07 9.13 14.04
CA LEU A 282 -11.38 9.71 13.76
C LEU A 282 -12.21 9.76 15.05
N LYS A 283 -12.29 8.66 15.81
CA LYS A 283 -12.99 8.62 17.11
C LYS A 283 -12.50 9.71 18.04
N ASN A 284 -11.17 9.80 18.24
CA ASN A 284 -10.59 10.84 19.09
C ASN A 284 -10.89 12.27 18.59
N TYR A 285 -11.01 12.44 17.28
CA TYR A 285 -11.38 13.74 16.70
C TYR A 285 -12.84 14.07 16.97
N CYS A 286 -13.75 13.11 16.80
CA CYS A 286 -15.18 13.28 17.09
C CYS A 286 -15.43 13.57 18.58
N ASP A 287 -14.72 12.88 19.49
CA ASP A 287 -14.83 13.09 20.94
C ASP A 287 -14.47 14.54 21.33
N ASN A 288 -13.67 15.26 20.52
CA ASN A 288 -13.25 16.63 20.75
C ASN A 288 -13.98 17.67 19.88
N ASN A 289 -14.82 17.24 18.93
CA ASN A 289 -15.53 18.10 17.96
C ASN A 289 -16.98 17.64 17.84
N ILE A 290 -17.84 18.21 18.66
CA ILE A 290 -19.27 17.83 18.83
C ILE A 290 -20.08 18.00 17.54
N ASP A 291 -19.63 18.81 16.59
CA ASP A 291 -20.33 19.09 15.33
C ASP A 291 -20.30 17.89 14.33
N LEU A 292 -19.46 16.89 14.60
CA LEU A 292 -19.38 15.66 13.82
C LEU A 292 -20.14 14.54 14.54
N CYS A 293 -21.45 14.50 14.38
CA CYS A 293 -22.31 13.44 14.93
C CYS A 293 -22.19 12.16 14.10
N ILE A 294 -21.15 11.35 14.36
CA ILE A 294 -21.04 9.99 13.81
C ILE A 294 -21.17 9.02 14.96
N ASP A 295 -22.08 8.08 14.85
CA ASP A 295 -22.12 6.95 15.79
C ASP A 295 -21.03 5.92 15.43
N LEU A 296 -19.94 6.01 16.14
CA LEU A 296 -18.84 5.04 16.07
C LEU A 296 -18.98 3.94 17.15
N GLY A 297 -20.16 3.79 17.76
CA GLY A 297 -20.40 2.83 18.85
C GLY A 297 -20.06 1.41 18.46
N GLY A 298 -20.46 0.96 17.27
CA GLY A 298 -20.14 -0.35 16.75
C GLY A 298 -18.65 -0.63 16.58
N PHE A 299 -17.83 0.39 16.36
CA PHE A 299 -16.37 0.24 16.25
C PHE A 299 -15.65 0.14 17.61
N THR A 300 -16.28 0.53 18.71
CA THR A 300 -15.59 0.62 20.02
C THR A 300 -15.17 -0.75 20.51
N GLU A 301 -16.01 -1.77 20.38
CA GLU A 301 -15.71 -3.15 20.78
C GLU A 301 -14.62 -3.73 19.88
N THR A 302 -14.76 -3.56 18.56
CA THR A 302 -13.78 -4.01 17.55
C THR A 302 -12.41 -3.36 17.79
N LEU A 303 -12.36 -2.04 18.04
CA LEU A 303 -11.12 -1.33 18.35
C LEU A 303 -10.47 -1.84 19.64
N SER A 304 -11.26 -2.21 20.63
CA SER A 304 -10.77 -2.73 21.90
C SER A 304 -10.19 -4.13 21.77
N SER A 305 -10.88 -5.03 21.05
CA SER A 305 -10.41 -6.40 20.78
C SER A 305 -9.17 -6.41 19.89
N ALA A 306 -9.12 -5.57 18.88
CA ALA A 306 -8.02 -5.48 17.94
C ALA A 306 -6.73 -4.85 18.51
N LYS A 307 -6.81 -4.14 19.66
CA LYS A 307 -5.66 -3.44 20.25
C LYS A 307 -4.42 -4.32 20.45
N ASN A 308 -4.62 -5.58 20.84
CA ASN A 308 -3.52 -6.51 21.10
C ASN A 308 -2.91 -7.09 19.81
N LEU A 309 -3.62 -7.06 18.68
CA LEU A 309 -3.14 -7.53 17.39
C LEU A 309 -2.18 -6.49 16.75
N PHE A 310 -2.45 -5.20 16.95
CA PHE A 310 -1.74 -4.13 16.28
C PHE A 310 -0.59 -3.56 17.11
N GLN A 311 0.53 -4.28 17.08
CA GLN A 311 1.76 -3.89 17.79
C GLN A 311 2.64 -2.99 16.91
N SER A 312 3.11 -1.87 17.49
CA SER A 312 3.98 -0.94 16.77
C SER A 312 5.32 -1.56 16.35
N LYS A 313 5.84 -2.50 17.12
CA LYS A 313 7.07 -3.24 16.80
C LYS A 313 6.88 -4.10 15.55
N LEU A 314 5.81 -4.90 15.52
CA LEU A 314 5.49 -5.72 14.35
C LEU A 314 5.27 -4.86 13.11
N ARG A 315 4.50 -3.75 13.25
CA ARG A 315 4.31 -2.80 12.16
C ARG A 315 5.65 -2.25 11.64
N ASN A 316 6.60 -1.96 12.53
CA ASN A 316 7.91 -1.49 12.10
C ASN A 316 8.65 -2.55 11.29
N CYS A 317 8.61 -3.82 11.69
CA CYS A 317 9.17 -4.93 10.89
C CYS A 317 8.51 -5.00 9.51
N MET A 318 7.18 -4.87 9.45
CA MET A 318 6.44 -4.92 8.18
C MET A 318 6.75 -3.71 7.28
N MET A 319 7.10 -2.57 7.87
CA MET A 319 7.41 -1.34 7.12
C MET A 319 8.88 -1.22 6.69
N HIS A 320 9.83 -1.84 7.42
CA HIS A 320 11.26 -1.51 7.28
C HIS A 320 12.19 -2.74 7.18
N TYR A 321 11.64 -3.93 7.22
CA TYR A 321 12.38 -5.18 7.38
C TYR A 321 13.24 -5.19 8.66
N GLY A 322 14.06 -5.13 9.14
CA GLY A 322 14.90 -5.00 10.34
C GLY A 322 14.31 -5.66 11.59
N ILE A 323 13.98 -6.94 11.51
CA ILE A 323 13.45 -7.73 12.63
C ILE A 323 14.40 -7.66 13.81
N GLU A 324 15.70 -7.77 13.58
CA GLU A 324 16.77 -7.71 14.57
C GLU A 324 16.81 -6.39 15.34
N ASN A 325 16.34 -5.30 14.75
CA ASN A 325 16.37 -3.96 15.36
C ASN A 325 15.16 -3.68 16.25
N GLN A 326 14.15 -4.53 16.26
CA GLN A 326 12.88 -4.29 16.95
C GLN A 326 12.75 -5.06 18.28
N GLY A 327 13.67 -5.97 18.57
CA GLY A 327 13.60 -6.86 19.75
C GLY A 327 12.28 -7.69 19.77
N VAL A 328 11.74 -7.99 18.59
CA VAL A 328 10.53 -8.81 18.42
C VAL A 328 10.89 -10.29 18.55
N ILE A 329 12.09 -10.64 18.11
CA ILE A 329 12.65 -11.97 18.24
C ILE A 329 13.80 -11.90 19.24
N SER A 330 13.62 -12.47 20.41
CA SER A 330 14.71 -12.85 21.28
C SER A 330 14.90 -14.34 21.10
N ILE A 331 16.12 -14.76 20.82
CA ILE A 331 16.47 -16.18 20.68
C ILE A 331 16.21 -16.95 21.98
N GLU A 332 16.24 -16.26 23.12
CA GLU A 332 15.84 -16.79 24.42
C GLU A 332 14.35 -17.10 24.53
N ASN A 333 13.51 -16.52 23.65
CA ASN A 333 12.07 -16.77 23.56
C ASN A 333 11.69 -17.58 22.30
N ILE A 334 12.45 -18.58 21.96
CA ILE A 334 12.18 -19.51 20.85
C ILE A 334 10.78 -20.18 20.98
N GLU A 335 10.20 -20.22 22.18
CA GLU A 335 8.84 -20.73 22.44
C GLU A 335 7.72 -19.90 21.81
N LYS A 336 7.99 -18.65 21.41
CA LYS A 336 7.07 -17.81 20.62
C LYS A 336 7.81 -17.20 19.43
N PRO A 337 8.14 -17.99 18.43
CA PRO A 337 8.84 -17.49 17.25
C PRO A 337 8.01 -16.41 16.57
N PHE A 338 8.70 -15.53 15.83
CA PHE A 338 8.09 -14.49 14.99
C PHE A 338 6.86 -15.02 14.23
N TYR A 339 6.94 -16.22 13.68
CA TYR A 339 5.81 -16.89 13.00
C TYR A 339 4.59 -17.12 13.89
N GLY A 340 4.74 -17.39 15.17
CA GLY A 340 3.62 -17.54 16.11
C GLY A 340 2.94 -16.18 16.40
N ILE A 341 3.70 -15.08 16.38
CA ILE A 341 3.13 -13.73 16.49
C ILE A 341 2.39 -13.39 15.20
N VAL A 342 2.99 -13.70 14.06
CA VAL A 342 2.41 -13.51 12.72
C VAL A 342 1.11 -14.31 12.60
N GLU A 343 1.11 -15.59 12.94
CA GLU A 343 -0.06 -16.47 12.92
C GLU A 343 -1.20 -15.95 13.82
N THR A 344 -0.86 -15.48 15.03
CA THR A 344 -1.85 -14.88 15.93
C THR A 344 -2.47 -13.62 15.35
N CYS A 345 -1.67 -12.77 14.69
CA CYS A 345 -2.17 -11.57 14.02
C CYS A 345 -3.04 -11.94 12.81
N TYR A 346 -2.60 -12.91 12.01
CA TYR A 346 -3.34 -13.37 10.83
C TYR A 346 -4.72 -13.89 11.19
N ASN A 347 -4.80 -14.82 12.15
CA ASN A 347 -6.06 -15.40 12.61
C ASN A 347 -7.00 -14.39 13.31
N GLY A 348 -6.50 -13.23 13.68
CA GLY A 348 -7.29 -12.16 14.31
C GLY A 348 -7.72 -11.05 13.34
N MET A 349 -7.28 -11.09 12.08
CA MET A 349 -7.67 -10.11 11.07
C MET A 349 -8.90 -10.51 10.25
N ASP A 350 -9.29 -11.80 10.30
CA ASP A 350 -10.55 -12.31 9.76
C ASP A 350 -11.72 -11.94 10.68
#